data_750839754c17fada197d3f0628dbf544
#
_entry.id   750839754c17fada197d3f0628dbf544
#
_cell.length_a   1.000
_cell.length_b   1.000
_cell.length_c   1.000
_cell.angle_alpha   90.00
_cell.angle_beta   90.00
_cell.angle_gamma   90.00
#
_symmetry.space_group_name_H-M   'P 1'
#
loop_
_entity.id
_entity.type
_entity.pdbx_description
1 polymer ?
#
loop_
_entity_poly.entity_id
_entity_poly.type
_entity_poly.pdbx_seq_one_letter_code
_entity_poly.pdbx_strand_id
1 'polypeptide(L)'
;ILELDGEIVEKADPHIGLLHRGTEKLIENKTYVQAIPYFDRLDYVAPMNQEHAFALAIEKILKIDVPIRAQYIRVIFCEIGRILSHILNITTQALDVGALTPSLWGFEERETLMTFYERVSGSRLHANYFRVGGVHKDLPRGLEDDIGKFCIKFPKIIDDLETLLTD
;
A
#
# COMPACT_ATOMS: atom_id res chain seq x y z
N ILE A 1 27.99 1.20 -0.96
CA ILE A 1 29.11 1.97 -1.56
C ILE A 1 29.26 1.49 -3.00
N LEU A 2 29.44 2.42 -3.94
CA LEU A 2 29.80 2.12 -5.33
C LEU A 2 31.22 2.62 -5.59
N GLU A 3 32.03 1.76 -6.17
CA GLU A 3 33.32 2.14 -6.76
C GLU A 3 33.11 2.24 -8.28
N LEU A 4 33.39 3.40 -8.85
CA LEU A 4 33.11 3.72 -10.26
C LEU A 4 34.41 4.07 -11.01
N ASP A 5 34.51 3.59 -12.25
CA ASP A 5 35.43 4.13 -13.25
C ASP A 5 34.59 4.84 -14.33
N GLY A 6 34.53 6.16 -14.26
CA GLY A 6 33.55 6.94 -15.02
C GLY A 6 32.12 6.57 -14.66
N GLU A 7 31.34 6.02 -15.62
CA GLU A 7 29.97 5.53 -15.43
C GLU A 7 29.89 4.01 -15.23
N ILE A 8 31.04 3.32 -15.28
CA ILE A 8 31.10 1.87 -15.12
C ILE A 8 31.22 1.53 -13.63
N VAL A 9 30.33 0.67 -13.15
CA VAL A 9 30.39 0.16 -11.76
C VAL A 9 31.43 -0.95 -11.69
N GLU A 10 32.56 -0.70 -11.04
CA GLU A 10 33.59 -1.71 -10.78
C GLU A 10 33.22 -2.60 -9.59
N LYS A 11 32.63 -2.00 -8.54
CA LYS A 11 32.24 -2.72 -7.35
C LYS A 11 31.01 -2.11 -6.70
N ALA A 12 30.08 -2.96 -6.27
CA ALA A 12 28.95 -2.59 -5.44
C ALA A 12 29.05 -3.31 -4.08
N ASP A 13 29.08 -2.53 -3.01
CA ASP A 13 29.10 -3.01 -1.63
C ASP A 13 27.85 -2.53 -0.89
N PRO A 14 26.77 -3.36 -0.84
CA PRO A 14 25.52 -2.99 -0.20
C PRO A 14 25.64 -3.07 1.32
N HIS A 15 25.26 -1.99 2.01
CA HIS A 15 25.20 -1.95 3.47
C HIS A 15 23.75 -2.14 3.92
N ILE A 16 23.40 -3.38 4.24
CA ILE A 16 22.04 -3.76 4.67
C ILE A 16 21.91 -3.52 6.18
N GLY A 17 20.71 -3.13 6.61
CA GLY A 17 20.37 -2.99 8.03
C GLY A 17 20.09 -1.56 8.50
N LEU A 18 20.32 -0.54 7.67
CA LEU A 18 20.04 0.86 8.05
C LEU A 18 18.55 1.13 8.32
N LEU A 19 17.65 0.34 7.72
CA LEU A 19 16.21 0.39 7.95
C LEU A 19 15.70 -0.79 8.80
N HIS A 20 16.57 -1.57 9.41
CA HIS A 20 16.17 -2.66 10.31
C HIS A 20 15.57 -2.09 11.60
N ARG A 21 14.29 -2.36 11.81
CA ARG A 21 13.50 -1.79 12.93
C ARG A 21 13.24 -2.79 14.06
N GLY A 22 13.79 -4.00 13.98
CA GLY A 22 13.60 -5.05 14.97
C GLY A 22 12.15 -5.56 15.05
N THR A 23 11.37 -5.47 13.97
CA THR A 23 9.93 -5.73 13.93
C THR A 23 9.59 -7.11 14.45
N GLU A 24 10.29 -8.16 14.02
CA GLU A 24 10.05 -9.54 14.45
C GLU A 24 10.25 -9.69 15.96
N LYS A 25 11.33 -9.13 16.49
CA LYS A 25 11.62 -9.18 17.93
C LYS A 25 10.60 -8.41 18.77
N LEU A 26 10.13 -7.30 18.28
CA LEU A 26 9.10 -6.51 18.95
C LEU A 26 7.75 -7.22 19.01
N ILE A 27 7.39 -7.96 17.95
CA ILE A 27 6.12 -8.70 17.86
C ILE A 27 6.07 -9.88 18.83
N GLU A 28 7.19 -10.51 19.17
CA GLU A 28 7.24 -11.64 20.12
C GLU A 28 6.55 -11.33 21.45
N ASN A 29 6.52 -10.08 21.87
CA ASN A 29 5.92 -9.63 23.13
C ASN A 29 4.54 -8.98 22.95
N LYS A 30 3.87 -9.24 21.81
CA LYS A 30 2.57 -8.67 21.48
C LYS A 30 1.53 -9.76 21.29
N THR A 31 0.27 -9.43 21.55
CA THR A 31 -0.85 -10.27 21.10
C THR A 31 -1.02 -10.16 19.58
N TYR A 32 -1.71 -11.12 18.96
CA TYR A 32 -1.95 -11.07 17.51
C TYR A 32 -2.63 -9.78 17.07
N VAL A 33 -3.59 -9.26 17.82
CA VAL A 33 -4.25 -7.98 17.51
C VAL A 33 -3.29 -6.80 17.60
N GLN A 34 -2.42 -6.79 18.62
CA GLN A 34 -1.40 -5.76 18.79
C GLN A 34 -0.27 -5.84 17.75
N ALA A 35 -0.11 -7.00 17.10
CA ALA A 35 0.88 -7.19 16.05
C ALA A 35 0.47 -6.60 14.70
N ILE A 36 -0.84 -6.47 14.41
CA ILE A 36 -1.34 -5.97 13.13
C ILE A 36 -0.68 -4.65 12.70
N PRO A 37 -0.56 -3.62 13.55
CA PRO A 37 0.08 -2.36 13.17
C PRO A 37 1.54 -2.49 12.72
N TYR A 38 2.24 -3.51 13.14
CA TYR A 38 3.61 -3.76 12.69
C TYR A 38 3.64 -4.22 11.23
N PHE A 39 2.63 -4.96 10.78
CA PHE A 39 2.50 -5.39 9.38
C PHE A 39 2.23 -4.23 8.43
N ASP A 40 1.48 -3.21 8.86
CA ASP A 40 1.28 -1.97 8.08
C ASP A 40 2.61 -1.31 7.67
N ARG A 41 3.65 -1.52 8.46
CA ARG A 41 4.96 -0.87 8.29
C ARG A 41 5.98 -1.74 7.55
N LEU A 42 5.61 -2.90 7.08
CA LEU A 42 6.47 -3.77 6.25
C LEU A 42 6.50 -3.24 4.82
N ASP A 43 5.41 -3.38 4.09
CA ASP A 43 5.20 -2.69 2.83
C ASP A 43 4.33 -1.44 3.09
N TYR A 44 4.98 -0.37 3.50
CA TYR A 44 4.31 0.88 3.88
C TYR A 44 3.67 1.63 2.70
N VAL A 45 3.83 1.15 1.47
CA VAL A 45 3.17 1.70 0.28
C VAL A 45 1.81 1.06 0.04
N ALA A 46 1.62 -0.20 0.44
CA ALA A 46 0.35 -0.93 0.38
C ALA A 46 0.06 -1.60 1.75
N PRO A 47 -0.11 -0.82 2.84
CA PRO A 47 -0.14 -1.35 4.20
C PRO A 47 -1.28 -2.34 4.45
N MET A 48 -2.49 -2.09 3.92
CA MET A 48 -3.62 -2.99 4.14
C MET A 48 -3.44 -4.38 3.50
N ASN A 49 -2.61 -4.51 2.47
CA ASN A 49 -2.26 -5.81 1.89
C ASN A 49 -1.48 -6.67 2.89
N GLN A 50 -0.62 -6.06 3.70
CA GLN A 50 0.15 -6.73 4.73
C GLN A 50 -0.72 -7.11 5.93
N GLU A 51 -1.66 -6.23 6.35
CA GLU A 51 -2.67 -6.58 7.34
C GLU A 51 -3.48 -7.80 6.89
N HIS A 52 -3.89 -7.83 5.60
CA HIS A 52 -4.67 -8.92 5.03
C HIS A 52 -3.91 -10.24 5.08
N ALA A 53 -2.65 -10.25 4.67
CA ALA A 53 -1.81 -11.46 4.69
C ALA A 53 -1.71 -12.05 6.11
N PHE A 54 -1.48 -11.19 7.11
CA PHE A 54 -1.41 -11.60 8.50
C PHE A 54 -2.76 -12.10 9.03
N ALA A 55 -3.85 -11.37 8.78
CA ALA A 55 -5.19 -11.79 9.20
C ALA A 55 -5.57 -13.15 8.62
N LEU A 56 -5.34 -13.37 7.31
CA LEU A 56 -5.59 -14.66 6.64
C LEU A 56 -4.78 -15.81 7.26
N ALA A 57 -3.51 -15.57 7.63
CA ALA A 57 -2.68 -16.59 8.26
C ALA A 57 -3.29 -17.05 9.61
N ILE A 58 -3.70 -16.10 10.45
CA ILE A 58 -4.32 -16.38 11.75
C ILE A 58 -5.69 -17.05 11.58
N GLU A 59 -6.52 -16.56 10.65
CA GLU A 59 -7.83 -17.13 10.35
C GLU A 59 -7.72 -18.60 9.90
N LYS A 60 -6.72 -18.88 9.06
CA LYS A 60 -6.44 -20.25 8.62
C LYS A 60 -6.04 -21.17 9.76
N ILE A 61 -5.21 -20.70 10.69
CA ILE A 61 -4.79 -21.46 11.87
C ILE A 61 -5.98 -21.73 12.79
N LEU A 62 -6.81 -20.71 13.02
CA LEU A 62 -7.95 -20.79 13.95
C LEU A 62 -9.22 -21.34 13.29
N LYS A 63 -9.22 -21.56 11.98
CA LYS A 63 -10.38 -22.00 11.18
C LYS A 63 -11.59 -21.06 11.35
N ILE A 64 -11.34 -19.75 11.29
CA ILE A 64 -12.37 -18.72 11.40
C ILE A 64 -12.92 -18.41 10.01
N ASP A 65 -14.25 -18.44 9.87
CA ASP A 65 -14.93 -17.98 8.66
C ASP A 65 -15.17 -16.48 8.71
N VAL A 66 -14.78 -15.79 7.65
CA VAL A 66 -14.94 -14.33 7.51
C VAL A 66 -16.25 -14.03 6.79
N PRO A 67 -17.11 -13.12 7.30
CA PRO A 67 -18.34 -12.73 6.62
C PRO A 67 -18.06 -12.22 5.20
N ILE A 68 -18.93 -12.59 4.24
CA ILE A 68 -18.73 -12.27 2.81
C ILE A 68 -18.57 -10.77 2.54
N ARG A 69 -19.32 -9.90 3.25
CA ARG A 69 -19.18 -8.45 3.12
C ARG A 69 -17.77 -7.99 3.52
N ALA A 70 -17.21 -8.51 4.58
CA ALA A 70 -15.85 -8.19 5.02
C ALA A 70 -14.80 -8.65 4.01
N GLN A 71 -15.02 -9.80 3.36
CA GLN A 71 -14.13 -10.28 2.30
C GLN A 71 -14.11 -9.30 1.12
N TYR A 72 -15.26 -8.83 0.65
CA TYR A 72 -15.33 -7.82 -0.42
C TYR A 72 -14.68 -6.50 -0.02
N ILE A 73 -14.90 -6.02 1.19
CA ILE A 73 -14.25 -4.81 1.70
C ILE A 73 -12.73 -4.97 1.68
N ARG A 74 -12.22 -6.10 2.14
CA ARG A 74 -10.78 -6.39 2.13
C ARG A 74 -10.22 -6.38 0.71
N VAL A 75 -10.91 -6.98 -0.26
CA VAL A 75 -10.49 -6.96 -1.67
C VAL A 75 -10.41 -5.54 -2.21
N ILE A 76 -11.45 -4.71 -1.98
CA ILE A 76 -11.45 -3.31 -2.39
C ILE A 76 -10.21 -2.58 -1.87
N PHE A 77 -9.92 -2.66 -0.58
CA PHE A 77 -8.77 -1.96 0.00
C PHE A 77 -7.42 -2.56 -0.36
N CYS A 78 -7.35 -3.86 -0.63
CA CYS A 78 -6.15 -4.47 -1.20
C CYS A 78 -5.87 -3.97 -2.62
N GLU A 79 -6.89 -3.81 -3.45
CA GLU A 79 -6.72 -3.29 -4.81
C GLU A 79 -6.41 -1.78 -4.80
N ILE A 80 -6.99 -1.00 -3.88
CA ILE A 80 -6.57 0.39 -3.64
C ILE A 80 -5.10 0.44 -3.24
N GLY A 81 -4.65 -0.44 -2.34
CA GLY A 81 -3.24 -0.58 -1.96
C GLY A 81 -2.34 -0.93 -3.14
N ARG A 82 -2.79 -1.83 -4.02
CA ARG A 82 -2.08 -2.15 -5.26
C ARG A 82 -1.92 -0.94 -6.18
N ILE A 83 -2.99 -0.16 -6.37
CA ILE A 83 -2.94 1.07 -7.18
C ILE A 83 -1.99 2.09 -6.56
N LEU A 84 -2.07 2.30 -5.24
CA LEU A 84 -1.15 3.18 -4.49
C LEU A 84 0.32 2.81 -4.73
N SER A 85 0.63 1.51 -4.67
CA SER A 85 1.98 0.99 -4.88
C SER A 85 2.43 1.15 -6.34
N HIS A 86 1.58 0.81 -7.31
CA HIS A 86 1.92 0.93 -8.73
C HIS A 86 2.16 2.37 -9.14
N ILE A 87 1.31 3.31 -8.72
CA ILE A 87 1.49 4.73 -9.02
C ILE A 87 2.83 5.22 -8.45
N LEU A 88 3.13 4.92 -7.19
CA LEU A 88 4.39 5.32 -6.59
C LEU A 88 5.59 4.74 -7.37
N ASN A 89 5.56 3.44 -7.64
CA ASN A 89 6.66 2.76 -8.30
C ASN A 89 6.95 3.33 -9.69
N ILE A 90 5.91 3.45 -10.53
CA ILE A 90 6.05 3.96 -11.90
C ILE A 90 6.52 5.41 -11.90
N THR A 91 5.91 6.26 -11.08
CA THR A 91 6.21 7.70 -11.10
C THR A 91 7.56 8.03 -10.48
N THR A 92 8.01 7.30 -9.45
CA THR A 92 9.36 7.47 -8.89
C THR A 92 10.44 6.89 -9.80
N GLN A 93 10.16 5.80 -10.52
CA GLN A 93 11.07 5.30 -11.55
C GLN A 93 11.24 6.31 -12.67
N ALA A 94 10.16 6.95 -13.13
CA ALA A 94 10.22 8.02 -14.10
C ALA A 94 11.04 9.22 -13.58
N LEU A 95 10.87 9.57 -12.31
CA LEU A 95 11.64 10.63 -11.64
C LEU A 95 13.14 10.31 -11.61
N ASP A 96 13.52 9.07 -11.29
CA ASP A 96 14.92 8.63 -11.24
C ASP A 96 15.62 8.73 -12.60
N VAL A 97 14.91 8.58 -13.71
CA VAL A 97 15.43 8.79 -15.06
C VAL A 97 15.26 10.23 -15.57
N GLY A 98 14.71 11.13 -14.75
CA GLY A 98 14.67 12.57 -15.01
C GLY A 98 13.30 13.18 -15.32
N ALA A 99 12.21 12.38 -15.34
CA ALA A 99 10.86 12.88 -15.61
C ALA A 99 10.11 13.26 -14.31
N LEU A 100 10.09 14.56 -13.97
CA LEU A 100 9.44 15.06 -12.76
C LEU A 100 7.91 15.07 -12.83
N THR A 101 7.34 15.44 -13.98
CA THR A 101 5.88 15.65 -14.14
C THR A 101 5.01 14.42 -13.79
N PRO A 102 5.36 13.19 -14.20
CA PRO A 102 4.59 12.00 -13.84
C PRO A 102 4.41 11.83 -12.33
N SER A 103 5.44 12.18 -11.53
CA SER A 103 5.37 12.07 -10.08
C SER A 103 4.36 13.05 -9.47
N LEU A 104 4.25 14.27 -9.99
CA LEU A 104 3.27 15.25 -9.53
C LEU A 104 1.84 14.78 -9.82
N TRP A 105 1.56 14.28 -11.02
CA TRP A 105 0.24 13.77 -11.39
C TRP A 105 -0.14 12.51 -10.62
N GLY A 106 0.80 11.58 -10.48
CA GLY A 106 0.55 10.35 -9.73
C GLY A 106 0.26 10.60 -8.25
N PHE A 107 0.95 11.55 -7.63
CA PHE A 107 0.73 11.88 -6.22
C PHE A 107 -0.62 12.56 -5.97
N GLU A 108 -1.19 13.28 -6.93
CA GLU A 108 -2.57 13.81 -6.85
C GLU A 108 -3.59 12.68 -6.70
N GLU A 109 -3.47 11.63 -7.51
CA GLU A 109 -4.36 10.48 -7.41
C GLU A 109 -4.12 9.63 -6.14
N ARG A 110 -2.86 9.51 -5.72
CA ARG A 110 -2.54 8.89 -4.43
C ARG A 110 -3.19 9.62 -3.27
N GLU A 111 -3.26 10.94 -3.28
CA GLU A 111 -3.95 11.75 -2.27
C GLU A 111 -5.42 11.36 -2.16
N THR A 112 -6.10 11.20 -3.28
CA THR A 112 -7.50 10.75 -3.32
C THR A 112 -7.67 9.36 -2.68
N LEU A 113 -6.82 8.42 -3.03
CA LEU A 113 -6.86 7.05 -2.48
C LEU A 113 -6.55 7.00 -0.98
N MET A 114 -5.61 7.81 -0.50
CA MET A 114 -5.29 7.92 0.93
C MET A 114 -6.45 8.52 1.73
N THR A 115 -7.27 9.37 1.12
CA THR A 115 -8.52 9.85 1.73
C THR A 115 -9.53 8.72 1.94
N PHE A 116 -9.59 7.71 1.06
CA PHE A 116 -10.42 6.53 1.28
C PHE A 116 -9.94 5.71 2.48
N TYR A 117 -8.64 5.56 2.63
CA TYR A 117 -8.04 4.92 3.82
C TYR A 117 -8.41 5.67 5.11
N GLU A 118 -8.29 6.99 5.10
CA GLU A 118 -8.62 7.84 6.25
C GLU A 118 -10.10 7.72 6.63
N ARG A 119 -11.01 7.66 5.67
CA ARG A 119 -12.45 7.56 5.93
C ARG A 119 -12.84 6.27 6.64
N VAL A 120 -12.16 5.16 6.41
CA VAL A 120 -12.47 3.87 7.06
C VAL A 120 -11.69 3.64 8.35
N SER A 121 -10.50 4.21 8.47
CA SER A 121 -9.59 3.89 9.57
C SER A 121 -9.27 5.07 10.49
N GLY A 122 -9.41 6.30 9.99
CA GLY A 122 -8.92 7.51 10.63
C GLY A 122 -7.44 7.80 10.36
N SER A 123 -6.77 6.94 9.58
CA SER A 123 -5.37 7.07 9.21
C SER A 123 -5.20 7.07 7.70
N ARG A 124 -4.38 7.98 7.17
CA ARG A 124 -4.12 8.11 5.74
C ARG A 124 -3.22 7.01 5.17
N LEU A 125 -2.42 6.36 6.01
CA LEU A 125 -1.43 5.38 5.59
C LEU A 125 -1.52 4.10 6.41
N HIS A 126 -1.05 4.09 7.64
CA HIS A 126 -1.06 2.92 8.52
C HIS A 126 -2.42 2.77 9.18
N ALA A 127 -3.31 2.04 8.51
CA ALA A 127 -4.72 2.04 8.80
C ALA A 127 -5.13 1.17 10.00
N ASN A 128 -4.45 0.04 10.21
CA ASN A 128 -4.84 -0.95 11.20
C ASN A 128 -6.35 -1.26 11.15
N TYR A 129 -6.86 -1.45 9.93
CA TYR A 129 -8.29 -1.56 9.64
C TYR A 129 -8.76 -3.01 9.57
N PHE A 130 -7.96 -3.92 8.99
CA PHE A 130 -8.30 -5.33 8.95
C PHE A 130 -8.12 -5.95 10.32
N ARG A 131 -8.99 -6.91 10.64
CA ARG A 131 -8.98 -7.66 11.90
C ARG A 131 -9.13 -9.13 11.60
N VAL A 132 -8.61 -9.97 12.47
CA VAL A 132 -8.91 -11.41 12.42
C VAL A 132 -10.43 -11.59 12.54
N GLY A 133 -11.03 -12.23 11.55
CA GLY A 133 -12.48 -12.41 11.43
C GLY A 133 -13.22 -11.32 10.65
N GLY A 134 -12.54 -10.31 10.10
CA GLY A 134 -13.17 -9.29 9.27
C GLY A 134 -12.44 -7.97 9.17
N VAL A 135 -13.15 -6.87 9.40
CA VAL A 135 -12.67 -5.49 9.40
C VAL A 135 -13.12 -4.79 10.69
N HIS A 136 -12.44 -3.72 11.07
CA HIS A 136 -12.72 -3.01 12.31
C HIS A 136 -14.14 -2.42 12.36
N LYS A 137 -14.64 -1.87 11.27
CA LYS A 137 -15.99 -1.31 11.11
C LYS A 137 -16.40 -1.35 9.66
N ASP A 138 -17.71 -1.24 9.39
CA ASP A 138 -18.25 -1.19 8.04
C ASP A 138 -17.87 0.11 7.32
N LEU A 139 -18.09 0.14 6.00
CA LEU A 139 -17.82 1.31 5.18
C LEU A 139 -18.69 2.51 5.59
N PRO A 140 -18.12 3.70 5.71
CA PRO A 140 -18.91 4.91 5.94
C PRO A 140 -19.80 5.21 4.73
N ARG A 141 -20.96 5.84 4.99
CA ARG A 141 -21.94 6.18 3.96
C ARG A 141 -21.30 7.02 2.85
N GLY A 142 -21.61 6.70 1.60
CA GLY A 142 -21.14 7.41 0.41
C GLY A 142 -19.72 7.07 -0.02
N LEU A 143 -18.97 6.24 0.72
CA LEU A 143 -17.63 5.85 0.31
C LEU A 143 -17.66 4.93 -0.92
N GLU A 144 -18.61 4.02 -0.99
CA GLU A 144 -18.80 3.12 -2.15
C GLU A 144 -19.02 3.91 -3.44
N ASP A 145 -19.86 4.96 -3.39
CA ASP A 145 -20.12 5.85 -4.54
C ASP A 145 -18.87 6.62 -4.96
N ASP A 146 -18.07 7.10 -4.00
CA ASP A 146 -16.87 7.87 -4.29
C ASP A 146 -15.76 6.99 -4.87
N ILE A 147 -15.62 5.76 -4.39
CA ILE A 147 -14.74 4.76 -5.00
C ILE A 147 -15.21 4.45 -6.44
N GLY A 148 -16.52 4.29 -6.65
CA GLY A 148 -17.10 4.10 -7.98
C GLY A 148 -16.77 5.24 -8.94
N LYS A 149 -16.88 6.49 -8.51
CA LYS A 149 -16.50 7.69 -9.30
C LYS A 149 -14.99 7.67 -9.62
N PHE A 150 -14.16 7.33 -8.65
CA PHE A 150 -12.73 7.18 -8.87
C PHE A 150 -12.43 6.14 -9.95
N CYS A 151 -13.05 4.97 -9.88
CA CYS A 151 -12.86 3.90 -10.88
C CYS A 151 -13.26 4.32 -12.30
N ILE A 152 -14.23 5.24 -12.46
CA ILE A 152 -14.63 5.77 -13.77
C ILE A 152 -13.61 6.79 -14.29
N LYS A 153 -13.04 7.63 -13.41
CA LYS A 153 -12.10 8.68 -13.77
C LYS A 153 -10.69 8.13 -14.04
N PHE A 154 -10.24 7.18 -13.24
CA PHE A 154 -8.86 6.74 -13.15
C PHE A 154 -8.26 6.15 -14.45
N PRO A 155 -9.00 5.38 -15.28
CA PRO A 155 -8.45 4.88 -16.54
C PRO A 155 -7.94 5.98 -17.46
N LYS A 156 -8.67 7.10 -17.57
CA LYS A 156 -8.22 8.25 -18.38
C LYS A 156 -6.90 8.84 -17.88
N ILE A 157 -6.71 8.87 -16.58
CA ILE A 157 -5.46 9.38 -15.98
C ILE A 157 -4.28 8.46 -16.32
N ILE A 158 -4.52 7.15 -16.35
CA ILE A 158 -3.51 6.17 -16.78
C ILE A 158 -3.17 6.37 -18.25
N ASP A 159 -4.16 6.57 -19.13
CA ASP A 159 -3.94 6.85 -20.55
C ASP A 159 -3.12 8.14 -20.75
N ASP A 160 -3.43 9.20 -19.98
CA ASP A 160 -2.68 10.46 -20.01
C ASP A 160 -1.23 10.28 -19.53
N LEU A 161 -1.01 9.48 -18.47
CA LEU A 161 0.34 9.14 -17.98
C LEU A 161 1.12 8.28 -18.99
N GLU A 162 0.47 7.29 -19.61
CA GLU A 162 1.08 6.46 -20.64
C GLU A 162 1.54 7.32 -21.83
N THR A 163 0.69 8.22 -22.29
CA THR A 163 1.04 9.17 -23.35
C THR A 163 2.26 10.01 -22.97
N LEU A 164 2.27 10.56 -21.76
CA LEU A 164 3.39 11.39 -21.28
C LEU A 164 4.73 10.63 -21.17
N LEU A 165 4.67 9.32 -20.91
CA LEU A 165 5.87 8.49 -20.72
C LEU A 165 6.39 7.86 -22.02
N THR A 166 5.56 7.82 -23.08
CA THR A 166 5.90 7.18 -24.37
C THR A 166 6.20 8.17 -25.50
N ASP A 167 5.70 9.39 -25.45
CA ASP A 167 5.94 10.47 -26.43
C ASP A 167 7.14 11.35 -26.04
#